data_4e5ff77c4a1cf3e6992544882c7fd8d3
#
_entry.id   4e5ff77c4a1cf3e6992544882c7fd8d3
#
_cell.length_a   1.000
_cell.length_b   1.000
_cell.length_c   1.000
_cell.angle_alpha   90.00
_cell.angle_beta   90.00
_cell.angle_gamma   90.00
#
_symmetry.space_group_name_H-M   'P 1'
#
loop_
_entity.id
_entity.type
_entity.pdbx_description
1 polymer ?
#
loop_
_entity_poly.entity_id
_entity_poly.type
_entity_poly.pdbx_seq_one_letter_code
_entity_poly.pdbx_strand_id
1 'polypeptide(L)'
;MVHEFYEGVPAGQISATTAEADIMKIVEFEKALFGFFESTTATQIAILAEQMYGYEKVEVIIDPTIDDLKEQILAGHPVIVPAAGRLLGNPNFSGEGPLYHALVLKGYTETTFVTNDPGTRRGSDYQYDFATVMNAIHDWNGGDVLNGAKVVVVVYPNE
;
A
#
# COMPACT_ATOMS: atom_id res chain seq x y z
N MET A 1 8.37 1.28 2.54
CA MET A 1 8.54 0.94 1.10
C MET A 1 8.50 2.20 0.22
N VAL A 2 7.40 2.98 0.19
CA VAL A 2 7.31 4.18 -0.67
C VAL A 2 8.34 5.23 -0.26
N HIS A 3 8.45 5.53 1.04
CA HIS A 3 9.48 6.45 1.55
C HIS A 3 10.89 6.01 1.15
N GLU A 4 11.24 4.76 1.41
CA GLU A 4 12.55 4.20 1.05
C GLU A 4 12.83 4.23 -0.47
N PHE A 5 11.79 4.11 -1.28
CA PHE A 5 11.90 4.27 -2.73
C PHE A 5 12.32 5.70 -3.10
N TYR A 6 11.70 6.71 -2.49
CA TYR A 6 12.05 8.11 -2.73
C TYR A 6 13.40 8.53 -2.14
N GLU A 7 13.83 7.90 -1.04
CA GLU A 7 15.19 8.07 -0.48
C GLU A 7 16.27 7.35 -1.32
N GLY A 8 15.88 6.70 -2.41
CA GLY A 8 16.82 6.02 -3.32
C GLY A 8 17.46 4.75 -2.73
N VAL A 9 16.83 4.15 -1.73
CA VAL A 9 17.31 2.89 -1.15
C VAL A 9 17.10 1.76 -2.16
N PRO A 10 18.16 1.07 -2.60
CA PRO A 10 18.03 0.00 -3.57
C PRO A 10 17.17 -1.16 -3.05
N ALA A 11 16.37 -1.75 -3.94
CA ALA A 11 15.52 -2.89 -3.58
C ALA A 11 16.33 -4.04 -2.95
N GLY A 12 15.81 -4.60 -1.86
CA GLY A 12 16.43 -5.73 -1.15
C GLY A 12 17.61 -5.37 -0.24
N GLN A 13 17.92 -4.08 -0.06
CA GLN A 13 19.03 -3.65 0.82
C GLN A 13 18.62 -3.30 2.25
N ILE A 14 17.33 -3.27 2.56
CA ILE A 14 16.88 -3.06 3.93
C ILE A 14 16.95 -4.38 4.68
N SER A 15 17.73 -4.39 5.78
CA SER A 15 17.82 -5.57 6.65
C SER A 15 16.47 -5.80 7.36
N ALA A 16 16.19 -7.05 7.75
CA ALA A 16 15.00 -7.38 8.53
C ALA A 16 14.92 -6.56 9.82
N THR A 17 16.05 -6.36 10.50
CA THR A 17 16.12 -5.57 11.73
C THR A 17 15.81 -4.09 11.50
N THR A 18 16.29 -3.52 10.39
CA THR A 18 15.97 -2.14 10.02
C THR A 18 14.50 -2.00 9.69
N ALA A 19 13.95 -2.92 8.88
CA ALA A 19 12.54 -2.93 8.52
C ALA A 19 11.63 -3.05 9.77
N GLU A 20 11.99 -3.94 10.71
CA GLU A 20 11.26 -4.09 11.98
C GLU A 20 11.30 -2.80 12.81
N ALA A 21 12.46 -2.16 12.93
CA ALA A 21 12.60 -0.91 13.66
C ALA A 21 11.77 0.20 13.04
N ASP A 22 11.71 0.30 11.71
CA ASP A 22 10.93 1.33 11.02
C ASP A 22 9.42 1.05 11.10
N ILE A 23 9.00 -0.20 11.02
CA ILE A 23 7.61 -0.59 11.27
C ILE A 23 7.19 -0.21 12.70
N MET A 24 8.05 -0.44 13.70
CA MET A 24 7.75 -0.08 15.08
C MET A 24 7.62 1.43 15.27
N LYS A 25 8.44 2.24 14.59
CA LYS A 25 8.28 3.70 14.61
C LYS A 25 6.92 4.15 14.04
N ILE A 26 6.47 3.51 12.95
CA ILE A 26 5.14 3.77 12.38
C ILE A 26 4.05 3.43 13.40
N VAL A 27 4.13 2.23 14.01
CA VAL A 27 3.18 1.77 15.03
C VAL A 27 3.09 2.75 16.22
N GLU A 28 4.24 3.22 16.71
CA GLU A 28 4.28 4.19 17.82
C GLU A 28 3.69 5.54 17.42
N PHE A 29 3.98 6.00 16.19
CA PHE A 29 3.43 7.24 15.66
C PHE A 29 1.91 7.16 15.49
N GLU A 30 1.39 6.09 14.91
CA GLU A 30 -0.04 5.85 14.75
C GLU A 30 -0.77 5.78 16.09
N LYS A 31 -0.22 5.07 17.08
CA LYS A 31 -0.75 5.04 18.45
C LYS A 31 -0.83 6.43 19.08
N ALA A 32 0.21 7.24 18.90
CA ALA A 32 0.24 8.59 19.44
C ALA A 32 -0.77 9.51 18.74
N LEU A 33 -0.94 9.36 17.42
CA LEU A 33 -1.76 10.24 16.61
C LEU A 33 -3.24 9.81 16.59
N PHE A 34 -3.50 8.52 16.41
CA PHE A 34 -4.86 7.98 16.22
C PHE A 34 -5.39 7.23 17.45
N GLY A 35 -4.53 6.87 18.41
CA GLY A 35 -4.88 6.01 19.55
C GLY A 35 -4.89 4.51 19.24
N PHE A 36 -4.57 4.10 18.01
CA PHE A 36 -4.48 2.72 17.53
C PHE A 36 -3.49 2.64 16.35
N PHE A 37 -3.18 1.42 15.88
CA PHE A 37 -2.21 1.18 14.80
C PHE A 37 -2.65 0.09 13.82
N GLU A 38 -3.77 -0.57 14.06
CA GLU A 38 -4.27 -1.62 13.19
C GLU A 38 -5.37 -1.10 12.29
N SER A 39 -5.40 -1.58 11.04
CA SER A 39 -6.49 -1.30 10.10
C SER A 39 -6.72 0.19 9.84
N THR A 40 -5.63 0.92 9.57
CA THR A 40 -5.67 2.34 9.21
C THR A 40 -6.29 2.53 7.83
N THR A 41 -7.12 3.58 7.70
CA THR A 41 -7.77 3.95 6.44
C THR A 41 -6.80 4.63 5.47
N ALA A 42 -7.17 4.73 4.19
CA ALA A 42 -6.42 5.48 3.19
C ALA A 42 -6.13 6.93 3.64
N THR A 43 -7.11 7.61 4.24
CA THR A 43 -6.93 8.95 4.79
C THR A 43 -5.89 8.97 5.91
N GLN A 44 -5.89 7.98 6.79
CA GLN A 44 -4.89 7.88 7.87
C GLN A 44 -3.50 7.58 7.33
N ILE A 45 -3.39 6.76 6.28
CA ILE A 45 -2.12 6.52 5.55
C ILE A 45 -1.60 7.83 4.95
N ALA A 46 -2.46 8.65 4.35
CA ALA A 46 -2.09 9.96 3.82
C ALA A 46 -1.58 10.91 4.93
N ILE A 47 -2.30 11.02 6.05
CA ILE A 47 -1.89 11.82 7.21
C ILE A 47 -0.54 11.35 7.77
N LEU A 48 -0.30 10.04 7.83
CA LEU A 48 0.98 9.48 8.26
C LEU A 48 2.10 9.90 7.31
N ALA A 49 1.89 9.83 5.99
CA ALA A 49 2.88 10.27 5.01
C ALA A 49 3.22 11.76 5.18
N GLU A 50 2.24 12.61 5.40
CA GLU A 50 2.43 14.05 5.62
C GLU A 50 3.12 14.34 6.97
N GLN A 51 2.62 13.80 8.07
CA GLN A 51 3.04 14.20 9.41
C GLN A 51 4.29 13.48 9.90
N MET A 52 4.49 12.22 9.55
CA MET A 52 5.65 11.44 9.97
C MET A 52 6.83 11.64 9.02
N TYR A 53 6.55 11.65 7.71
CA TYR A 53 7.60 11.68 6.68
C TYR A 53 7.76 13.03 6.00
N GLY A 54 6.87 13.99 6.26
CA GLY A 54 6.99 15.37 5.78
C GLY A 54 6.70 15.54 4.28
N TYR A 55 5.93 14.64 3.67
CA TYR A 55 5.50 14.82 2.30
C TYR A 55 4.50 15.98 2.17
N GLU A 56 4.79 16.91 1.26
CA GLU A 56 3.95 18.09 1.04
C GLU A 56 2.72 17.81 0.19
N LYS A 57 2.77 16.75 -0.63
CA LYS A 57 1.66 16.35 -1.49
C LYS A 57 1.38 14.86 -1.36
N VAL A 58 0.18 14.55 -0.86
CA VAL A 58 -0.37 13.20 -0.78
C VAL A 58 -1.80 13.22 -1.30
N GLU A 59 -2.17 12.31 -2.17
CA GLU A 59 -3.51 12.24 -2.74
C GLU A 59 -4.18 10.91 -2.41
N VAL A 60 -5.44 10.98 -1.99
CA VAL A 60 -6.35 9.83 -1.92
C VAL A 60 -7.24 9.86 -3.15
N ILE A 61 -7.01 8.94 -4.08
CA ILE A 61 -7.79 8.82 -5.32
C ILE A 61 -8.99 7.92 -5.07
N ILE A 62 -10.18 8.44 -5.29
CA ILE A 62 -11.45 7.73 -5.10
C ILE A 62 -11.88 7.12 -6.43
N ASP A 63 -12.38 5.87 -6.39
CA ASP A 63 -12.82 5.10 -7.56
C ASP A 63 -11.80 5.08 -8.71
N PRO A 64 -10.52 4.72 -8.42
CA PRO A 64 -9.47 4.76 -9.44
C PRO A 64 -9.79 3.78 -10.58
N THR A 65 -9.43 4.16 -11.79
CA THR A 65 -9.41 3.27 -12.95
C THR A 65 -8.03 2.62 -13.12
N ILE A 66 -7.93 1.59 -13.96
CA ILE A 66 -6.64 0.97 -14.31
C ILE A 66 -5.69 2.00 -14.94
N ASP A 67 -6.24 2.91 -15.75
CA ASP A 67 -5.43 3.92 -16.44
C ASP A 67 -4.91 4.97 -15.47
N ASP A 68 -5.70 5.40 -14.47
CA ASP A 68 -5.23 6.29 -13.40
C ASP A 68 -4.04 5.67 -12.64
N LEU A 69 -4.13 4.38 -12.30
CA LEU A 69 -3.04 3.68 -11.60
C LEU A 69 -1.77 3.57 -12.46
N LYS A 70 -1.94 3.27 -13.75
CA LYS A 70 -0.81 3.20 -14.70
C LYS A 70 -0.15 4.56 -14.91
N GLU A 71 -0.95 5.63 -14.97
CA GLU A 71 -0.44 7.00 -15.11
C GLU A 71 0.47 7.37 -13.93
N GLN A 72 0.05 7.09 -12.69
CA GLN A 72 0.86 7.32 -11.50
C GLN A 72 2.16 6.51 -11.54
N ILE A 73 2.08 5.23 -11.85
CA ILE A 73 3.25 4.35 -11.93
C ILE A 73 4.22 4.83 -13.04
N LEU A 74 3.70 5.24 -14.20
CA LEU A 74 4.49 5.74 -15.31
C LEU A 74 5.21 7.05 -14.97
N ALA A 75 4.57 7.89 -14.15
CA ALA A 75 5.16 9.12 -13.62
C ALA A 75 6.21 8.88 -12.51
N GLY A 76 6.44 7.62 -12.11
CA GLY A 76 7.39 7.25 -11.06
C GLY A 76 6.80 7.32 -9.65
N HIS A 77 5.48 7.35 -9.52
CA HIS A 77 4.80 7.39 -8.23
C HIS A 77 4.24 6.00 -7.89
N PRO A 78 4.84 5.28 -6.92
CA PRO A 78 4.27 4.04 -6.41
C PRO A 78 2.92 4.31 -5.75
N VAL A 79 1.96 3.39 -5.98
CA VAL A 79 0.59 3.54 -5.47
C VAL A 79 0.37 2.60 -4.28
N ILE A 80 -0.03 3.14 -3.14
CA ILE A 80 -0.42 2.35 -1.96
C ILE A 80 -1.89 1.96 -2.12
N VAL A 81 -2.15 0.67 -2.03
CA VAL A 81 -3.48 0.08 -2.25
C VAL A 81 -3.97 -0.58 -0.96
N PRO A 82 -4.92 0.05 -0.25
CA PRO A 82 -5.74 -0.64 0.73
C PRO A 82 -6.62 -1.70 0.05
N ALA A 83 -6.71 -2.89 0.61
CA ALA A 83 -7.35 -4.01 -0.05
C ALA A 83 -8.13 -4.93 0.91
N ALA A 84 -9.22 -5.48 0.42
CA ALA A 84 -9.81 -6.69 0.96
C ALA A 84 -8.87 -7.87 0.63
N GLY A 85 -7.96 -8.19 1.54
CA GLY A 85 -6.80 -9.05 1.25
C GLY A 85 -7.18 -10.44 0.74
N ARG A 86 -8.30 -11.00 1.22
CA ARG A 86 -8.79 -12.31 0.73
C ARG A 86 -9.16 -12.30 -0.75
N LEU A 87 -9.58 -11.15 -1.31
CA LEU A 87 -9.90 -11.03 -2.74
C LEU A 87 -8.66 -11.03 -3.63
N LEU A 88 -7.46 -10.81 -3.08
CA LEU A 88 -6.21 -10.94 -3.81
C LEU A 88 -5.91 -12.40 -4.19
N GLY A 89 -6.41 -13.37 -3.41
CA GLY A 89 -6.22 -14.78 -3.71
C GLY A 89 -4.77 -15.24 -3.76
N ASN A 90 -3.87 -14.55 -3.04
CA ASN A 90 -2.44 -14.85 -3.09
C ASN A 90 -2.15 -16.20 -2.42
N PRO A 91 -1.62 -17.19 -3.15
CA PRO A 91 -1.35 -18.52 -2.61
C PRO A 91 -0.22 -18.54 -1.56
N ASN A 92 0.49 -17.44 -1.39
CA ASN A 92 1.54 -17.31 -0.37
C ASN A 92 1.01 -16.74 0.96
N PHE A 93 -0.26 -16.35 1.03
CA PHE A 93 -0.89 -16.02 2.30
C PHE A 93 -1.11 -17.27 3.17
N SER A 94 -1.13 -17.07 4.48
CA SER A 94 -1.53 -18.11 5.42
C SER A 94 -3.05 -18.20 5.48
N GLY A 95 -3.60 -19.42 5.39
CA GLY A 95 -5.03 -19.65 5.43
C GLY A 95 -5.77 -18.94 4.29
N GLU A 96 -6.87 -18.27 4.63
CA GLU A 96 -7.68 -17.51 3.65
C GLU A 96 -7.08 -16.14 3.29
N GLY A 97 -5.96 -15.77 3.90
CA GLY A 97 -5.37 -14.46 3.78
C GLY A 97 -5.97 -13.41 4.73
N PRO A 98 -5.38 -12.22 4.80
CA PRO A 98 -5.82 -11.16 5.70
C PRO A 98 -7.18 -10.61 5.29
N LEU A 99 -8.00 -10.22 6.27
CA LEU A 99 -9.27 -9.55 6.01
C LEU A 99 -9.03 -8.20 5.31
N TYR A 100 -8.13 -7.41 5.90
CA TYR A 100 -7.67 -6.14 5.36
C TYR A 100 -6.16 -6.19 5.16
N HIS A 101 -5.67 -5.58 4.10
CA HIS A 101 -4.29 -5.63 3.67
C HIS A 101 -3.90 -4.34 2.98
N ALA A 102 -2.61 -4.07 2.89
CA ALA A 102 -2.09 -3.00 2.06
C ALA A 102 -0.88 -3.49 1.25
N LEU A 103 -0.85 -3.16 -0.03
CA LEU A 103 0.26 -3.46 -0.92
C LEU A 103 0.64 -2.22 -1.74
N VAL A 104 1.79 -2.28 -2.42
CA VAL A 104 2.28 -1.16 -3.25
C VAL A 104 2.36 -1.62 -4.70
N LEU A 105 1.70 -0.90 -5.61
CA LEU A 105 1.91 -1.05 -7.05
C LEU A 105 3.14 -0.23 -7.44
N LYS A 106 4.09 -0.85 -8.13
CA LYS A 106 5.34 -0.22 -8.55
C LYS A 106 5.66 -0.35 -10.02
N GLY A 107 4.86 -1.12 -10.74
CA GLY A 107 5.01 -1.37 -12.16
C GLY A 107 3.78 -2.04 -12.74
N TYR A 108 3.77 -2.22 -14.05
CA TYR A 108 2.75 -2.99 -14.74
C TYR A 108 3.28 -3.65 -16.02
N THR A 109 2.58 -4.67 -16.47
CA THR A 109 2.75 -5.34 -17.77
C THR A 109 1.55 -5.04 -18.66
N GLU A 110 1.35 -5.80 -19.71
CA GLU A 110 0.14 -5.68 -20.57
C GLU A 110 -1.14 -6.06 -19.81
N THR A 111 -1.05 -6.97 -18.82
CA THR A 111 -2.22 -7.58 -18.17
C THR A 111 -2.17 -7.53 -16.64
N THR A 112 -1.03 -7.23 -16.04
CA THR A 112 -0.82 -7.33 -14.59
C THR A 112 -0.22 -6.05 -14.00
N PHE A 113 -0.50 -5.79 -12.71
CA PHE A 113 0.32 -4.91 -11.89
C PHE A 113 1.47 -5.70 -11.27
N VAL A 114 2.66 -5.07 -11.20
CA VAL A 114 3.83 -5.56 -10.46
C VAL A 114 3.81 -4.89 -9.09
N THR A 115 3.83 -5.69 -8.04
CA THR A 115 3.61 -5.21 -6.68
C THR A 115 4.75 -5.53 -5.73
N ASN A 116 4.83 -4.78 -4.65
CA ASN A 116 5.44 -5.23 -3.40
C ASN A 116 4.30 -5.52 -2.42
N ASP A 117 4.10 -6.80 -2.14
CA ASP A 117 3.05 -7.32 -1.28
C ASP A 117 3.66 -7.77 0.06
N PRO A 118 3.60 -6.93 1.12
CA PRO A 118 4.18 -7.28 2.41
C PRO A 118 3.39 -8.39 3.09
N GLY A 119 4.06 -9.10 4.02
CA GLY A 119 3.41 -10.18 4.76
C GLY A 119 3.39 -11.54 4.04
N THR A 120 3.98 -11.64 2.85
CA THR A 120 4.21 -12.90 2.15
C THR A 120 5.69 -13.17 1.94
N ARG A 121 6.08 -14.46 1.86
CA ARG A 121 7.48 -14.82 1.59
C ARG A 121 7.93 -14.49 0.16
N ARG A 122 7.00 -14.22 -0.75
CA ARG A 122 7.24 -13.99 -2.18
C ARG A 122 6.50 -12.75 -2.68
N GLY A 123 6.42 -11.72 -1.84
CA GLY A 123 5.68 -10.50 -2.15
C GLY A 123 6.45 -9.48 -2.96
N SER A 124 7.79 -9.62 -3.08
CA SER A 124 8.57 -8.77 -3.97
C SER A 124 8.31 -9.12 -5.42
N ASP A 125 7.99 -8.11 -6.23
CA ASP A 125 7.69 -8.25 -7.66
C ASP A 125 6.54 -9.22 -7.98
N TYR A 126 5.65 -9.45 -7.00
CA TYR A 126 4.50 -10.30 -7.22
C TYR A 126 3.53 -9.65 -8.20
N GLN A 127 3.00 -10.44 -9.12
CA GLN A 127 2.12 -9.94 -10.17
C GLN A 127 0.69 -10.38 -9.92
N TYR A 128 -0.22 -9.41 -9.95
CA TYR A 128 -1.66 -9.63 -9.92
C TYR A 128 -2.29 -9.14 -11.22
N ASP A 129 -3.24 -9.90 -11.76
CA ASP A 129 -4.07 -9.40 -12.87
C ASP A 129 -4.75 -8.08 -12.47
N PHE A 130 -4.91 -7.18 -13.44
CA PHE A 130 -5.59 -5.90 -13.21
C PHE A 130 -6.95 -6.09 -12.56
N ALA A 131 -7.76 -7.02 -13.05
CA ALA A 131 -9.09 -7.30 -12.52
C ALA A 131 -9.05 -7.73 -11.03
N THR A 132 -8.05 -8.53 -10.63
CA THR A 132 -7.85 -8.96 -9.25
C THR A 132 -7.59 -7.76 -8.34
N VAL A 133 -6.66 -6.87 -8.72
CA VAL A 133 -6.36 -5.66 -7.93
C VAL A 133 -7.57 -4.75 -7.85
N MET A 134 -8.21 -4.44 -8.98
CA MET A 134 -9.38 -3.55 -9.02
C MET A 134 -10.56 -4.09 -8.20
N ASN A 135 -10.73 -5.41 -8.17
CA ASN A 135 -11.74 -6.05 -7.32
C ASN A 135 -11.36 -5.94 -5.84
N ALA A 136 -10.08 -6.12 -5.52
CA ALA A 136 -9.58 -6.15 -4.14
C ALA A 136 -9.45 -4.76 -3.50
N ILE A 137 -9.34 -3.67 -4.26
CA ILE A 137 -9.29 -2.30 -3.72
C ILE A 137 -10.51 -2.05 -2.84
N HIS A 138 -10.29 -1.93 -1.53
CA HIS A 138 -11.29 -1.54 -0.53
C HIS A 138 -10.60 -0.94 0.69
N ASP A 139 -11.07 0.21 1.11
CA ASP A 139 -10.60 0.84 2.34
C ASP A 139 -11.14 0.12 3.59
N TRP A 140 -10.51 0.38 4.73
CA TRP A 140 -11.02 -0.10 6.01
C TRP A 140 -12.40 0.51 6.30
N ASN A 141 -13.34 -0.33 6.69
CA ASN A 141 -14.71 0.07 7.01
C ASN A 141 -15.22 -0.67 8.27
N GLY A 142 -14.50 -0.49 9.39
CA GLY A 142 -14.93 -1.06 10.67
C GLY A 142 -15.08 -2.60 10.69
N GLY A 143 -14.32 -3.30 9.81
CA GLY A 143 -14.39 -4.75 9.66
C GLY A 143 -15.27 -5.23 8.50
N ASP A 144 -16.17 -4.40 7.98
CA ASP A 144 -16.96 -4.68 6.76
C ASP A 144 -16.19 -4.20 5.51
N VAL A 145 -15.00 -4.79 5.29
CA VAL A 145 -14.05 -4.33 4.27
C VAL A 145 -14.64 -4.37 2.86
N LEU A 146 -15.49 -5.35 2.55
CA LEU A 146 -16.09 -5.49 1.21
C LEU A 146 -17.04 -4.33 0.83
N ASN A 147 -17.53 -3.59 1.81
CA ASN A 147 -18.32 -2.37 1.64
C ASN A 147 -17.47 -1.10 1.86
N GLY A 148 -16.16 -1.22 2.05
CA GLY A 148 -15.24 -0.10 2.11
C GLY A 148 -15.12 0.62 0.77
N ALA A 149 -14.81 1.91 0.81
CA ALA A 149 -14.64 2.73 -0.39
C ALA A 149 -13.50 2.19 -1.28
N LYS A 150 -13.64 2.34 -2.57
CA LYS A 150 -12.57 2.05 -3.52
C LYS A 150 -11.64 3.23 -3.61
N VAL A 151 -10.50 3.14 -2.92
CA VAL A 151 -9.53 4.25 -2.83
C VAL A 151 -8.10 3.73 -2.87
N VAL A 152 -7.19 4.58 -3.32
CA VAL A 152 -5.74 4.35 -3.25
C VAL A 152 -5.05 5.61 -2.76
N VAL A 153 -3.81 5.47 -2.30
CA VAL A 153 -3.00 6.62 -1.84
C VAL A 153 -1.77 6.75 -2.72
N VAL A 154 -1.53 7.96 -3.20
CA VAL A 154 -0.34 8.34 -3.95
C VAL A 154 0.42 9.40 -3.14
N VAL A 155 1.68 9.11 -2.87
CA VAL A 155 2.60 10.04 -2.21
C VAL A 155 3.52 10.61 -3.30
N TYR A 156 3.68 11.92 -3.34
CA TYR A 156 4.57 12.58 -4.30
C TYR A 156 5.88 12.97 -3.63
N PRO A 157 7.03 12.83 -4.30
CA PRO A 157 8.30 13.29 -3.74
C PRO A 157 8.26 14.80 -3.57
N ASN A 158 8.90 15.30 -2.50
CA ASN A 158 9.14 16.72 -2.33
C ASN A 158 10.16 17.20 -3.38
N GLU A 159 10.01 18.43 -3.89
CA GLU A 159 10.95 19.04 -4.85
C GLU A 159 12.30 19.39 -4.20
#